data_10407fcbcde2dbc088d3eacc0fed8eb0
#
_entry.id   10407fcbcde2dbc088d3eacc0fed8eb0
#
_cell.length_a   1.000
_cell.length_b   1.000
_cell.length_c   1.000
_cell.angle_alpha   90.00
_cell.angle_beta   90.00
_cell.angle_gamma   90.00
#
_symmetry.space_group_name_H-M   'P 1'
#
loop_
_entity.id
_entity.type
_entity.pdbx_description
1 polymer ?
#
loop_
_entity_poly.entity_id
_entity_poly.type
_entity_poly.pdbx_seq_one_letter_code
_entity_poly.pdbx_strand_id
1 'polypeptide(L)'
;IGLPAAKGWWQQLQAVFEADWDKQESSCPWVRLLCADALSPAVVQQGEQQQLALEPLALAPLPAYATCGRTCFTASALQTYLHCQRQYYYQQVLAVPELEQTVAGEQAHELPASVTGSIVHKALELYNGYNAEAVFAVALEKFAPGAVAVQARSMFDAYIVSDLYKALPKKQKRELEFVQPLQQELAAEGVIDLLAFDEADNMIIVDYKTGTPPEPDEVKLGYAYQLALYKDAAEKLYPGKRVVRAELHFLQNMSVWQLPLDKSYLQEAVELCEEISGKGEEDDFACSCNESCAYCHYAYLCPQKNKE
;
A
#
# COMPACT_ATOMS: atom_id res chain seq x y z
N ILE A 1 16.46 -6.48 -28.06
CA ILE A 1 17.19 -5.78 -26.99
C ILE A 1 17.92 -6.85 -26.19
N GLY A 2 19.14 -7.18 -26.59
CA GLY A 2 19.94 -8.23 -25.94
C GLY A 2 20.77 -7.67 -24.80
N LEU A 3 20.24 -7.61 -23.59
CA LEU A 3 21.02 -7.36 -22.38
C LEU A 3 21.48 -8.72 -21.80
N PRO A 4 22.75 -8.91 -21.46
CA PRO A 4 23.26 -10.17 -20.92
C PRO A 4 22.57 -10.63 -19.63
N ALA A 5 21.97 -9.71 -18.87
CA ALA A 5 21.18 -10.01 -17.67
C ALA A 5 19.80 -10.62 -17.97
N ALA A 6 19.33 -10.57 -19.20
CA ALA A 6 17.99 -11.07 -19.55
C ALA A 6 17.88 -12.60 -19.58
N LYS A 7 19.01 -13.32 -19.81
CA LYS A 7 18.96 -14.79 -19.92
C LYS A 7 18.46 -15.48 -18.63
N GLY A 8 18.89 -15.03 -17.47
CA GLY A 8 18.44 -15.62 -16.21
C GLY A 8 16.95 -15.35 -15.91
N TRP A 9 16.49 -14.17 -16.27
CA TRP A 9 15.09 -13.77 -16.09
C TRP A 9 14.14 -14.54 -17.02
N TRP A 10 14.53 -14.74 -18.29
CA TRP A 10 13.78 -15.54 -19.26
C TRP A 10 13.66 -17.00 -18.83
N GLN A 11 14.71 -17.59 -18.29
CA GLN A 11 14.67 -18.96 -17.77
C GLN A 11 13.70 -19.08 -16.58
N GLN A 12 13.65 -18.08 -15.71
CA GLN A 12 12.69 -18.04 -14.60
C GLN A 12 11.26 -17.91 -15.09
N LEU A 13 10.98 -17.04 -16.06
CA LEU A 13 9.66 -16.93 -16.68
C LEU A 13 9.23 -18.23 -17.36
N GLN A 14 10.12 -18.87 -18.09
CA GLN A 14 9.84 -20.15 -18.75
C GLN A 14 9.44 -21.21 -17.73
N ALA A 15 10.15 -21.27 -16.60
CA ALA A 15 9.84 -22.22 -15.53
C ALA A 15 8.50 -21.91 -14.84
N VAL A 16 8.16 -20.62 -14.67
CA VAL A 16 6.90 -20.20 -14.03
C VAL A 16 5.69 -20.48 -14.92
N PHE A 17 5.83 -20.23 -16.23
CA PHE A 17 4.70 -20.36 -17.16
C PHE A 17 4.70 -21.67 -17.93
N GLU A 18 5.64 -22.57 -17.65
CA GLU A 18 5.78 -23.84 -18.37
C GLU A 18 5.72 -23.64 -19.90
N ALA A 19 6.36 -22.57 -20.38
CA ALA A 19 6.29 -22.15 -21.76
C ALA A 19 7.46 -22.69 -22.57
N ASP A 20 7.18 -23.18 -23.76
CA ASP A 20 8.20 -23.51 -24.77
C ASP A 20 8.38 -22.30 -25.70
N TRP A 21 9.37 -21.47 -25.39
CA TRP A 21 9.63 -20.22 -26.11
C TRP A 21 10.06 -20.46 -27.56
N ASP A 22 10.68 -21.57 -27.85
CA ASP A 22 11.14 -21.90 -29.21
C ASP A 22 9.96 -22.33 -30.10
N LYS A 23 8.94 -22.93 -29.51
CA LYS A 23 7.72 -23.37 -30.21
C LYS A 23 6.56 -22.38 -30.12
N GLN A 24 6.75 -21.27 -29.40
CA GLN A 24 5.67 -20.30 -29.15
C GLN A 24 4.45 -20.90 -28.42
N GLU A 25 4.68 -21.94 -27.64
CA GLU A 25 3.66 -22.62 -26.87
C GLU A 25 3.72 -22.24 -25.40
N SER A 26 2.56 -22.18 -24.76
CA SER A 26 2.44 -21.94 -23.33
C SER A 26 1.31 -22.80 -22.75
N SER A 27 1.57 -23.43 -21.63
CA SER A 27 0.54 -24.13 -20.86
C SER A 27 -0.47 -23.18 -20.22
N CYS A 28 -0.10 -21.91 -20.09
CA CYS A 28 -0.95 -20.86 -19.55
C CYS A 28 -1.84 -20.26 -20.65
N PRO A 29 -3.17 -20.39 -20.60
CA PRO A 29 -4.06 -19.92 -21.66
C PRO A 29 -4.06 -18.40 -21.84
N TRP A 30 -3.50 -17.67 -20.89
CA TRP A 30 -3.42 -16.20 -20.89
C TRP A 30 -2.10 -15.66 -21.49
N VAL A 31 -1.12 -16.53 -21.74
CA VAL A 31 0.18 -16.13 -22.25
C VAL A 31 0.23 -16.43 -23.74
N ARG A 32 0.30 -15.38 -24.55
CA ARG A 32 0.60 -15.48 -25.99
C ARG A 32 2.07 -15.14 -26.20
N LEU A 33 2.83 -16.11 -26.67
CA LEU A 33 4.23 -15.90 -26.99
C LEU A 33 4.33 -15.30 -28.40
N LEU A 34 4.97 -14.13 -28.49
CA LEU A 34 5.28 -13.47 -29.75
C LEU A 34 6.79 -13.51 -29.95
N CYS A 35 7.26 -14.31 -30.89
CA CYS A 35 8.66 -14.29 -31.31
C CYS A 35 8.95 -13.08 -32.17
N ALA A 36 10.05 -12.38 -31.90
CA ALA A 36 10.49 -11.22 -32.66
C ALA A 36 10.77 -11.56 -34.14
N ASP A 37 11.11 -12.80 -34.43
CA ASP A 37 11.37 -13.27 -35.80
C ASP A 37 10.10 -13.41 -36.67
N ALA A 38 8.92 -13.39 -36.04
CA ALA A 38 7.65 -13.37 -36.78
C ALA A 38 7.27 -11.98 -37.30
N LEU A 39 7.96 -10.94 -36.88
CA LEU A 39 7.84 -9.61 -37.43
C LEU A 39 8.72 -9.50 -38.66
N SER A 40 8.11 -9.76 -39.83
CA SER A 40 8.80 -9.65 -41.11
C SER A 40 9.39 -8.25 -41.31
N PRO A 41 10.68 -8.09 -41.70
CA PRO A 41 11.31 -6.79 -41.90
C PRO A 41 10.68 -5.92 -43.01
N ALA A 42 9.67 -6.43 -43.71
CA ALA A 42 9.02 -5.77 -44.81
C ALA A 42 8.08 -4.60 -44.43
N VAL A 43 7.86 -4.34 -43.16
CA VAL A 43 6.90 -3.28 -42.71
C VAL A 43 7.62 -1.95 -42.39
N VAL A 44 8.94 -1.85 -42.54
CA VAL A 44 9.71 -0.63 -42.20
C VAL A 44 10.04 0.24 -43.42
N GLN A 45 9.54 -0.06 -44.59
CA GLN A 45 9.71 0.80 -45.76
C GLN A 45 8.39 1.23 -46.35
N GLN A 46 7.91 2.35 -45.92
CA GLN A 46 7.32 3.47 -46.64
C GLN A 46 6.37 4.28 -45.76
N GLY A 47 6.72 5.54 -45.61
CA GLY A 47 6.00 6.49 -44.77
C GLY A 47 4.63 6.87 -45.36
N GLU A 48 3.64 6.10 -45.06
CA GLU A 48 2.26 6.54 -44.94
C GLU A 48 1.78 6.12 -43.55
N GLN A 49 1.43 7.10 -42.73
CA GLN A 49 0.73 6.88 -41.48
C GLN A 49 -0.66 6.31 -41.84
N GLN A 50 -0.74 5.01 -42.08
CA GLN A 50 -2.00 4.31 -41.92
C GLN A 50 -2.30 4.29 -40.41
N GLN A 51 -3.28 5.08 -39.99
CA GLN A 51 -3.95 4.85 -38.71
C GLN A 51 -4.48 3.41 -38.79
N LEU A 52 -3.73 2.49 -38.19
CA LEU A 52 -4.28 1.20 -37.81
C LEU A 52 -5.44 1.49 -36.88
N ALA A 53 -6.65 1.39 -37.37
CA ALA A 53 -7.81 1.26 -36.52
C ALA A 53 -7.60 -0.05 -35.74
N LEU A 54 -7.06 0.09 -34.52
CA LEU A 54 -7.09 -0.98 -33.55
C LEU A 54 -8.57 -1.21 -33.27
N GLU A 55 -9.14 -2.24 -33.88
CA GLU A 55 -10.42 -2.73 -33.41
C GLU A 55 -10.21 -3.02 -31.92
N PRO A 56 -11.11 -2.52 -31.06
CA PRO A 56 -11.01 -2.82 -29.64
C PRO A 56 -10.97 -4.35 -29.53
N LEU A 57 -9.86 -4.89 -29.03
CA LEU A 57 -9.79 -6.29 -28.65
C LEU A 57 -10.98 -6.51 -27.72
N ALA A 58 -11.99 -7.23 -28.20
CA ALA A 58 -13.02 -7.76 -27.34
C ALA A 58 -12.29 -8.73 -26.40
N LEU A 59 -11.85 -8.21 -25.26
CA LEU A 59 -11.36 -9.04 -24.18
C LEU A 59 -12.49 -10.00 -23.89
N ALA A 60 -12.22 -11.30 -24.01
CA ALA A 60 -13.17 -12.30 -23.54
C ALA A 60 -13.52 -11.92 -22.10
N PRO A 61 -14.81 -11.95 -21.72
CA PRO A 61 -15.18 -11.66 -20.35
C PRO A 61 -14.29 -12.52 -19.45
N LEU A 62 -13.61 -11.87 -18.52
CA LEU A 62 -12.83 -12.58 -17.52
C LEU A 62 -13.79 -13.61 -16.90
N PRO A 63 -13.35 -14.87 -16.70
CA PRO A 63 -14.19 -15.85 -16.04
C PRO A 63 -14.67 -15.20 -14.74
N ALA A 64 -15.96 -15.27 -14.46
CA ALA A 64 -16.52 -14.78 -13.23
C ALA A 64 -15.75 -15.46 -12.08
N TYR A 65 -14.81 -14.73 -11.49
CA TYR A 65 -14.18 -15.19 -10.25
C TYR A 65 -15.29 -15.17 -9.20
N ALA A 66 -15.72 -16.36 -8.84
CA ALA A 66 -16.67 -16.51 -7.76
C ALA A 66 -16.07 -15.87 -6.53
N THR A 67 -16.68 -14.80 -6.08
CA THR A 67 -16.35 -14.01 -4.89
C THR A 67 -14.91 -13.52 -4.81
N CYS A 68 -14.68 -12.35 -4.28
CA CYS A 68 -13.34 -11.78 -4.07
C CYS A 68 -12.39 -12.73 -3.33
N GLY A 69 -12.94 -13.72 -2.60
CA GLY A 69 -12.22 -14.78 -1.89
C GLY A 69 -11.10 -14.27 -0.97
N ARG A 70 -11.01 -12.94 -0.77
CA ARG A 70 -9.96 -12.36 0.04
C ARG A 70 -10.25 -12.62 1.50
N THR A 71 -9.40 -13.40 2.10
CA THR A 71 -9.52 -13.79 3.50
C THR A 71 -8.52 -13.08 4.41
N CYS A 72 -7.55 -12.36 3.85
CA CYS A 72 -6.55 -11.63 4.61
C CYS A 72 -6.55 -10.13 4.25
N PHE A 73 -6.65 -9.26 5.25
CA PHE A 73 -6.82 -7.82 5.10
C PHE A 73 -5.74 -7.04 5.81
N THR A 74 -5.22 -5.99 5.14
CA THR A 74 -4.38 -4.97 5.78
C THR A 74 -5.22 -3.76 6.17
N ALA A 75 -4.79 -3.01 7.17
CA ALA A 75 -5.44 -1.76 7.53
C ALA A 75 -5.46 -0.74 6.38
N SER A 76 -4.40 -0.69 5.57
CA SER A 76 -4.33 0.18 4.38
C SER A 76 -5.35 -0.23 3.31
N ALA A 77 -5.60 -1.52 3.14
CA ALA A 77 -6.63 -2.01 2.23
C ALA A 77 -8.03 -1.57 2.67
N LEU A 78 -8.32 -1.64 3.98
CA LEU A 78 -9.59 -1.13 4.52
C LEU A 78 -9.72 0.39 4.36
N GLN A 79 -8.63 1.14 4.58
CA GLN A 79 -8.63 2.60 4.33
C GLN A 79 -8.92 2.92 2.86
N THR A 80 -8.32 2.18 1.91
CA THR A 80 -8.61 2.34 0.49
C THR A 80 -10.07 2.05 0.18
N TYR A 81 -10.64 1.00 0.76
CA TYR A 81 -12.05 0.65 0.57
C TYR A 81 -12.99 1.74 1.08
N LEU A 82 -12.74 2.25 2.29
CA LEU A 82 -13.51 3.36 2.87
C LEU A 82 -13.39 4.64 2.06
N HIS A 83 -12.23 4.88 1.44
CA HIS A 83 -12.01 6.04 0.59
C HIS A 83 -12.75 5.89 -0.74
N CYS A 84 -12.56 4.77 -1.43
CA CYS A 84 -13.23 4.46 -2.70
C CYS A 84 -13.23 2.94 -2.94
N GLN A 85 -14.41 2.32 -2.91
CA GLN A 85 -14.54 0.88 -3.14
C GLN A 85 -14.05 0.47 -4.54
N ARG A 86 -14.29 1.29 -5.58
CA ARG A 86 -13.80 1.05 -6.94
C ARG A 86 -12.27 1.08 -7.03
N GLN A 87 -11.61 1.99 -6.30
CA GLN A 87 -10.15 2.02 -6.20
C GLN A 87 -9.63 0.74 -5.52
N TYR A 88 -10.27 0.33 -4.43
CA TYR A 88 -9.95 -0.93 -3.75
C TYR A 88 -10.06 -2.12 -4.71
N TYR A 89 -11.13 -2.20 -5.51
CA TYR A 89 -11.32 -3.27 -6.49
C TYR A 89 -10.15 -3.36 -7.47
N TYR A 90 -9.77 -2.25 -8.10
CA TYR A 90 -8.65 -2.26 -9.04
C TYR A 90 -7.32 -2.59 -8.36
N GLN A 91 -7.07 -2.04 -7.19
CA GLN A 91 -5.80 -2.20 -6.49
C GLN A 91 -5.66 -3.56 -5.81
N GLN A 92 -6.70 -4.01 -5.13
CA GLN A 92 -6.63 -5.15 -4.22
C GLN A 92 -7.24 -6.43 -4.80
N VAL A 93 -8.28 -6.32 -5.63
CA VAL A 93 -8.94 -7.49 -6.23
C VAL A 93 -8.30 -7.82 -7.57
N LEU A 94 -8.16 -6.85 -8.46
CA LEU A 94 -7.57 -7.05 -9.79
C LEU A 94 -6.04 -6.91 -9.80
N ALA A 95 -5.44 -6.39 -8.72
CA ALA A 95 -4.01 -6.12 -8.62
C ALA A 95 -3.46 -5.30 -9.82
N VAL A 96 -4.24 -4.34 -10.31
CA VAL A 96 -3.83 -3.47 -11.41
C VAL A 96 -2.69 -2.58 -10.93
N PRO A 97 -1.55 -2.55 -11.62
CA PRO A 97 -0.46 -1.65 -11.26
C PRO A 97 -0.88 -0.18 -11.32
N GLU A 98 -0.43 0.60 -10.35
CA GLU A 98 -0.57 2.06 -10.42
C GLU A 98 0.24 2.59 -11.60
N LEU A 99 -0.41 3.36 -12.49
CA LEU A 99 0.34 4.06 -13.53
C LEU A 99 1.12 5.19 -12.87
N GLU A 100 2.44 5.20 -13.08
CA GLU A 100 3.23 6.38 -12.79
C GLU A 100 2.69 7.53 -13.63
N GLN A 101 2.13 8.56 -12.99
CA GLN A 101 1.73 9.76 -13.70
C GLN A 101 3.00 10.48 -14.17
N THR A 102 3.41 10.19 -15.40
CA THR A 102 4.39 11.03 -16.10
C THR A 102 3.70 12.35 -16.41
N VAL A 103 3.79 13.29 -15.49
CA VAL A 103 3.42 14.68 -15.77
C VAL A 103 4.41 15.20 -16.80
N ALA A 104 3.95 15.31 -18.04
CA ALA A 104 4.71 15.97 -19.10
C ALA A 104 4.83 17.44 -18.78
N GLY A 105 5.96 17.85 -18.18
CA GLY A 105 6.27 19.22 -17.84
C GLY A 105 7.45 19.27 -16.88
N GLU A 106 8.43 20.10 -17.19
CA GLU A 106 9.69 20.32 -16.45
C GLU A 106 9.51 20.98 -15.07
N GLN A 107 8.55 20.50 -14.26
CA GLN A 107 8.45 20.91 -12.87
C GLN A 107 8.92 19.76 -11.99
N ALA A 108 9.86 20.09 -11.11
CA ALA A 108 10.52 19.18 -10.18
C ALA A 108 9.53 18.17 -9.61
N HIS A 109 9.81 16.89 -9.86
CA HIS A 109 9.09 15.78 -9.31
C HIS A 109 9.05 15.92 -7.78
N GLU A 110 7.94 16.41 -7.25
CA GLU A 110 7.59 16.09 -5.87
C GLU A 110 7.35 14.59 -5.83
N LEU A 111 8.33 13.84 -5.34
CA LEU A 111 8.16 12.43 -5.09
C LEU A 111 6.93 12.24 -4.19
N PRO A 112 6.11 11.19 -4.41
CA PRO A 112 4.87 11.00 -3.67
C PRO A 112 5.08 11.10 -2.16
N ALA A 113 4.10 11.64 -1.45
CA ALA A 113 4.12 11.70 0.03
C ALA A 113 4.41 10.34 0.68
N SER A 114 4.10 9.24 -0.02
CA SER A 114 4.45 7.87 0.33
C SER A 114 5.95 7.63 0.47
N VAL A 115 6.80 8.26 -0.37
CA VAL A 115 8.27 8.13 -0.30
C VAL A 115 8.82 8.83 0.95
N THR A 116 8.34 10.04 1.25
CA THR A 116 8.68 10.73 2.52
C THR A 116 8.35 9.83 3.71
N GLY A 117 7.14 9.26 3.72
CA GLY A 117 6.69 8.33 4.76
C GLY A 117 7.65 7.15 4.90
N SER A 118 7.96 6.45 3.83
CA SER A 118 8.84 5.27 3.84
C SER A 118 10.24 5.57 4.39
N ILE A 119 10.83 6.73 4.05
CA ILE A 119 12.13 7.15 4.56
C ILE A 119 12.05 7.39 6.07
N VAL A 120 11.04 8.14 6.53
CA VAL A 120 10.88 8.47 7.95
C VAL A 120 10.61 7.22 8.79
N HIS A 121 9.72 6.33 8.36
CA HIS A 121 9.45 5.06 9.04
C HIS A 121 10.74 4.23 9.15
N LYS A 122 11.49 4.09 8.05
CA LYS A 122 12.77 3.36 8.07
C LYS A 122 13.81 3.99 8.99
N ALA A 123 13.89 5.31 9.05
CA ALA A 123 14.79 5.99 9.97
C ALA A 123 14.36 5.77 11.43
N LEU A 124 13.06 5.86 11.73
CA LEU A 124 12.55 5.62 13.09
C LEU A 124 12.67 4.14 13.51
N GLU A 125 12.49 3.20 12.59
CA GLU A 125 12.77 1.78 12.84
C GLU A 125 14.19 1.55 13.33
N LEU A 126 15.17 2.13 12.64
CA LEU A 126 16.59 1.92 12.90
C LEU A 126 17.12 2.74 14.09
N TYR A 127 16.43 3.83 14.48
CA TYR A 127 16.92 4.75 15.48
C TYR A 127 16.75 4.20 16.89
N ASN A 128 17.85 3.97 17.58
CA ASN A 128 17.93 3.44 18.95
C ASN A 128 18.38 4.49 19.99
N GLY A 129 18.29 5.78 19.65
CA GLY A 129 18.73 6.87 20.52
C GLY A 129 20.15 7.38 20.23
N TYR A 130 20.87 6.76 19.28
CA TYR A 130 22.24 7.13 18.94
C TYR A 130 22.42 7.29 17.43
N ASN A 131 23.37 8.15 17.04
CA ASN A 131 23.88 8.30 15.67
C ASN A 131 22.78 8.54 14.61
N ALA A 132 21.93 9.55 14.86
CA ALA A 132 20.82 9.91 13.95
C ALA A 132 21.27 10.14 12.51
N GLU A 133 22.51 10.68 12.30
CA GLU A 133 23.08 10.92 10.98
C GLU A 133 23.26 9.62 10.18
N ALA A 134 23.94 8.64 10.79
CA ALA A 134 24.18 7.37 10.10
C ALA A 134 22.88 6.58 9.89
N VAL A 135 21.97 6.62 10.85
CA VAL A 135 20.65 5.97 10.73
C VAL A 135 19.87 6.54 9.55
N PHE A 136 19.84 7.87 9.42
CA PHE A 136 19.13 8.50 8.33
C PHE A 136 19.81 8.25 6.97
N ALA A 137 21.13 8.21 6.92
CA ALA A 137 21.86 7.86 5.71
C ALA A 137 21.50 6.44 5.23
N VAL A 138 21.41 5.47 6.13
CA VAL A 138 20.96 4.10 5.80
C VAL A 138 19.51 4.09 5.32
N ALA A 139 18.62 4.88 5.94
CA ALA A 139 17.23 4.99 5.51
C ALA A 139 17.08 5.53 4.09
N LEU A 140 18.04 6.35 3.64
CA LEU A 140 18.06 6.91 2.29
C LEU A 140 18.67 6.01 1.20
N GLU A 141 19.39 4.94 1.55
CA GLU A 141 20.13 4.11 0.57
C GLU A 141 19.27 3.59 -0.59
N LYS A 142 17.99 3.38 -0.34
CA LYS A 142 17.04 2.86 -1.34
C LYS A 142 16.33 3.96 -2.13
N PHE A 143 16.54 5.23 -1.81
CA PHE A 143 15.81 6.35 -2.38
C PHE A 143 16.76 7.36 -3.01
N ALA A 144 16.34 7.98 -4.12
CA ALA A 144 17.13 9.02 -4.75
C ALA A 144 17.17 10.28 -3.85
N PRO A 145 18.34 10.94 -3.71
CA PRO A 145 18.42 12.19 -2.96
C PRO A 145 17.62 13.29 -3.66
N GLY A 146 16.97 14.17 -2.89
CA GLY A 146 16.18 15.28 -3.41
C GLY A 146 15.42 16.02 -2.31
N ALA A 147 14.46 16.85 -2.71
CA ALA A 147 13.64 17.66 -1.79
C ALA A 147 12.91 16.78 -0.74
N VAL A 148 12.48 15.58 -1.13
CA VAL A 148 11.84 14.60 -0.26
C VAL A 148 12.76 14.16 0.89
N ALA A 149 14.04 13.93 0.59
CA ALA A 149 15.01 13.57 1.62
C ALA A 149 15.18 14.69 2.66
N VAL A 150 15.13 15.96 2.24
CA VAL A 150 15.20 17.13 3.14
C VAL A 150 13.96 17.19 4.04
N GLN A 151 12.77 16.99 3.48
CA GLN A 151 11.53 16.97 4.25
C GLN A 151 11.49 15.82 5.24
N ALA A 152 11.82 14.60 4.79
CA ALA A 152 11.91 13.42 5.65
C ALA A 152 12.91 13.62 6.79
N ARG A 153 14.08 14.21 6.49
CA ARG A 153 15.10 14.52 7.49
C ARG A 153 14.58 15.50 8.54
N SER A 154 13.93 16.58 8.10
CA SER A 154 13.35 17.57 9.01
C SER A 154 12.32 16.95 9.95
N MET A 155 11.42 16.09 9.44
CA MET A 155 10.42 15.40 10.26
C MET A 155 11.08 14.43 11.26
N PHE A 156 12.05 13.63 10.82
CA PHE A 156 12.77 12.71 11.66
C PHE A 156 13.51 13.43 12.80
N ASP A 157 14.32 14.46 12.47
CA ASP A 157 15.10 15.20 13.45
C ASP A 157 14.19 15.93 14.45
N ALA A 158 13.11 16.56 13.99
CA ALA A 158 12.14 17.20 14.88
C ALA A 158 11.47 16.21 15.83
N TYR A 159 11.11 15.02 15.34
CA TYR A 159 10.44 14.01 16.15
C TYR A 159 11.34 13.42 17.22
N ILE A 160 12.57 13.03 16.91
CA ILE A 160 13.48 12.40 17.88
C ILE A 160 13.91 13.31 19.04
N VAL A 161 13.81 14.64 18.86
CA VAL A 161 14.07 15.62 19.92
C VAL A 161 12.80 16.09 20.64
N SER A 162 11.62 15.71 20.14
CA SER A 162 10.32 16.11 20.68
C SER A 162 10.05 15.51 22.06
N ASP A 163 9.14 16.12 22.79
CA ASP A 163 8.66 15.59 24.06
C ASP A 163 7.82 14.32 23.86
N LEU A 164 7.16 14.17 22.68
CA LEU A 164 6.44 12.96 22.31
C LEU A 164 7.37 11.74 22.29
N TYR A 165 8.49 11.84 21.59
CA TYR A 165 9.46 10.76 21.50
C TYR A 165 10.12 10.47 22.86
N LYS A 166 10.48 11.51 23.61
CA LYS A 166 11.11 11.38 24.95
C LYS A 166 10.20 10.75 25.98
N ALA A 167 8.88 10.93 25.86
CA ALA A 167 7.88 10.35 26.74
C ALA A 167 7.61 8.85 26.48
N LEU A 168 8.12 8.31 25.37
CA LEU A 168 7.95 6.88 25.06
C LEU A 168 8.80 6.01 26.00
N PRO A 169 8.24 4.90 26.50
CA PRO A 169 9.00 3.93 27.27
C PRO A 169 10.21 3.40 26.50
N LYS A 170 11.29 3.08 27.20
CA LYS A 170 12.53 2.58 26.57
C LYS A 170 12.42 1.13 26.08
N LYS A 171 11.57 0.32 26.73
CA LYS A 171 11.32 -1.06 26.32
C LYS A 171 10.39 -1.03 25.12
N GLN A 172 10.91 -1.31 23.93
CA GLN A 172 10.21 -1.14 22.65
C GLN A 172 10.45 -2.33 21.73
N LYS A 173 9.46 -2.58 20.86
CA LYS A 173 9.55 -3.40 19.64
C LYS A 173 9.15 -2.50 18.47
N ARG A 174 9.88 -2.56 17.39
CA ARG A 174 9.63 -1.76 16.17
C ARG A 174 9.39 -2.67 15.01
N GLU A 175 8.58 -2.19 14.04
CA GLU A 175 8.21 -2.94 12.84
C GLU A 175 7.77 -4.37 13.22
N LEU A 176 6.81 -4.45 14.17
CA LEU A 176 6.32 -5.74 14.63
C LEU A 176 5.30 -6.29 13.65
N GLU A 177 5.74 -7.22 12.83
CA GLU A 177 4.87 -7.93 11.89
C GLU A 177 3.88 -8.84 12.61
N PHE A 178 2.66 -8.91 12.10
CA PHE A 178 1.66 -9.84 12.59
C PHE A 178 0.77 -10.36 11.44
N VAL A 179 0.30 -11.58 11.62
CA VAL A 179 -0.86 -12.15 10.94
C VAL A 179 -1.73 -12.78 12.02
N GLN A 180 -2.99 -12.37 12.09
CA GLN A 180 -3.88 -12.87 13.11
C GLN A 180 -5.23 -13.30 12.53
N PRO A 181 -5.81 -14.41 13.01
CA PRO A 181 -7.16 -14.77 12.66
C PRO A 181 -8.15 -13.76 13.28
N LEU A 182 -9.13 -13.37 12.48
CA LEU A 182 -10.33 -12.65 12.88
C LEU A 182 -11.48 -13.64 13.14
N GLN A 183 -12.67 -13.36 12.65
CA GLN A 183 -13.79 -14.26 12.71
C GLN A 183 -13.90 -15.08 11.41
N GLN A 184 -14.58 -16.24 11.48
CA GLN A 184 -14.75 -17.17 10.36
C GLN A 184 -13.38 -17.57 9.75
N GLU A 185 -13.20 -17.46 8.46
CA GLU A 185 -11.93 -17.77 7.79
C GLU A 185 -11.12 -16.49 7.45
N LEU A 186 -11.44 -15.35 8.09
CA LEU A 186 -10.80 -14.09 7.85
C LEU A 186 -9.56 -13.91 8.73
N ALA A 187 -8.58 -13.18 8.22
CA ALA A 187 -7.38 -12.78 8.94
C ALA A 187 -7.06 -11.30 8.70
N ALA A 188 -6.35 -10.69 9.63
CA ALA A 188 -5.71 -9.41 9.45
C ALA A 188 -4.19 -9.58 9.47
N GLU A 189 -3.50 -8.82 8.62
CA GLU A 189 -2.06 -8.75 8.59
C GLU A 189 -1.60 -7.29 8.63
N GLY A 190 -0.42 -7.06 9.15
CA GLY A 190 0.14 -5.72 9.19
C GLY A 190 1.45 -5.65 9.93
N VAL A 191 1.93 -4.43 10.08
CA VAL A 191 3.14 -4.10 10.82
C VAL A 191 2.81 -2.99 11.79
N ILE A 192 3.12 -3.18 13.07
CA ILE A 192 3.01 -2.15 14.11
C ILE A 192 4.33 -1.40 14.14
N ASP A 193 4.33 -0.11 13.79
CA ASP A 193 5.55 0.70 13.72
C ASP A 193 6.30 0.68 15.05
N LEU A 194 5.58 0.88 16.16
CA LEU A 194 6.15 0.85 17.51
C LEU A 194 5.17 0.25 18.53
N LEU A 195 5.64 -0.75 19.24
CA LEU A 195 5.02 -1.29 20.45
C LEU A 195 5.94 -1.03 21.63
N ALA A 196 5.55 -0.15 22.56
CA ALA A 196 6.29 0.18 23.77
C ALA A 196 5.63 -0.44 25.01
N PHE A 197 6.42 -0.68 26.06
CA PHE A 197 5.96 -1.26 27.32
C PHE A 197 6.25 -0.30 28.46
N ASP A 198 5.23 0.11 29.20
CA ASP A 198 5.37 0.98 30.37
C ASP A 198 5.97 0.23 31.58
N GLU A 199 6.12 0.92 32.74
CA GLU A 199 6.68 0.34 33.95
C GLU A 199 5.80 -0.77 34.54
N ALA A 200 4.50 -0.75 34.29
CA ALA A 200 3.54 -1.79 34.66
C ALA A 200 3.44 -2.92 33.63
N ASP A 201 4.30 -2.88 32.62
CA ASP A 201 4.34 -3.83 31.50
C ASP A 201 3.07 -3.82 30.62
N ASN A 202 2.29 -2.72 30.69
CA ASN A 202 1.21 -2.47 29.74
C ASN A 202 1.79 -2.00 28.40
N MET A 203 1.00 -2.16 27.35
CA MET A 203 1.41 -1.85 25.97
C MET A 203 0.90 -0.49 25.52
N ILE A 204 1.75 0.20 24.76
CA ILE A 204 1.45 1.44 24.06
C ILE A 204 1.79 1.22 22.61
N ILE A 205 0.82 1.43 21.72
CA ILE A 205 0.99 1.35 20.27
C ILE A 205 1.16 2.76 19.74
N VAL A 206 2.15 2.96 18.87
CA VAL A 206 2.34 4.18 18.11
C VAL A 206 2.50 3.82 16.63
N ASP A 207 1.76 4.51 15.79
CA ASP A 207 1.90 4.46 14.35
C ASP A 207 2.22 5.88 13.84
N TYR A 208 3.21 5.98 12.97
CA TYR A 208 3.72 7.26 12.48
C TYR A 208 2.99 7.70 11.23
N LYS A 209 2.60 8.98 11.19
CA LYS A 209 1.94 9.59 10.03
C LYS A 209 2.70 10.83 9.58
N THR A 210 3.06 10.88 8.31
CA THR A 210 3.72 12.04 7.69
C THR A 210 2.74 13.01 7.03
N GLY A 211 1.46 12.63 6.97
CA GLY A 211 0.38 13.46 6.42
C GLY A 211 -0.22 14.42 7.45
N THR A 212 -1.28 15.12 7.01
CA THR A 212 -2.04 16.05 7.85
C THR A 212 -2.94 15.29 8.84
N PRO A 213 -2.97 15.68 10.13
CA PRO A 213 -3.89 15.08 11.08
C PRO A 213 -5.35 15.38 10.70
N PRO A 214 -6.30 14.54 11.13
CA PRO A 214 -7.72 14.87 11.05
C PRO A 214 -8.05 16.08 11.94
N GLU A 215 -9.21 16.71 11.70
CA GLU A 215 -9.74 17.70 12.63
C GLU A 215 -9.91 17.08 14.03
N PRO A 216 -9.79 17.86 15.12
CA PRO A 216 -9.76 17.31 16.48
C PRO A 216 -10.95 16.42 16.86
N ASP A 217 -12.14 16.74 16.35
CA ASP A 217 -13.37 15.98 16.62
C ASP A 217 -13.71 14.96 15.51
N GLU A 218 -12.85 14.84 14.48
CA GLU A 218 -13.06 13.92 13.37
C GLU A 218 -12.48 12.54 13.69
N VAL A 219 -13.31 11.52 13.64
CA VAL A 219 -12.88 10.14 13.69
C VAL A 219 -12.74 9.62 12.26
N LYS A 220 -11.52 9.52 11.76
CA LYS A 220 -11.26 8.80 10.50
C LYS A 220 -11.34 7.30 10.75
N LEU A 221 -12.43 6.66 10.31
CA LEU A 221 -12.68 5.23 10.52
C LEU A 221 -11.49 4.36 10.11
N GLY A 222 -10.83 4.69 9.00
CA GLY A 222 -9.65 3.95 8.58
C GLY A 222 -8.52 3.93 9.60
N TYR A 223 -8.29 5.03 10.32
CA TYR A 223 -7.32 5.10 11.41
C TYR A 223 -7.78 4.36 12.65
N ALA A 224 -9.08 4.49 12.98
CA ALA A 224 -9.67 3.77 14.11
C ALA A 224 -9.56 2.24 13.90
N TYR A 225 -9.89 1.75 12.71
CA TYR A 225 -9.78 0.33 12.37
C TYR A 225 -8.33 -0.15 12.37
N GLN A 226 -7.39 0.64 11.86
CA GLN A 226 -5.97 0.33 11.92
C GLN A 226 -5.51 0.08 13.36
N LEU A 227 -5.72 1.05 14.24
CA LEU A 227 -5.27 0.93 15.62
C LEU A 227 -6.05 -0.15 16.41
N ALA A 228 -7.32 -0.39 16.08
CA ALA A 228 -8.10 -1.45 16.69
C ALA A 228 -7.57 -2.85 16.31
N LEU A 229 -7.22 -3.06 15.03
CA LEU A 229 -6.56 -4.28 14.57
C LEU A 229 -5.19 -4.48 15.22
N TYR A 230 -4.40 -3.40 15.31
CA TYR A 230 -3.08 -3.44 15.97
C TYR A 230 -3.19 -3.77 17.45
N LYS A 231 -4.19 -3.19 18.14
CA LYS A 231 -4.48 -3.48 19.54
C LYS A 231 -4.80 -4.96 19.75
N ASP A 232 -5.71 -5.51 18.96
CA ASP A 232 -6.11 -6.91 19.04
C ASP A 232 -4.91 -7.84 18.75
N ALA A 233 -4.10 -7.51 17.73
CA ALA A 233 -2.88 -8.24 17.42
C ALA A 233 -1.88 -8.23 18.59
N ALA A 234 -1.59 -7.06 19.15
CA ALA A 234 -0.66 -6.92 20.25
C ALA A 234 -1.10 -7.71 21.49
N GLU A 235 -2.40 -7.64 21.84
CA GLU A 235 -2.95 -8.37 22.99
C GLU A 235 -2.94 -9.90 22.80
N LYS A 236 -3.09 -10.38 21.57
CA LYS A 236 -2.94 -11.81 21.22
C LYS A 236 -1.48 -12.27 21.22
N LEU A 237 -0.57 -11.43 20.71
CA LEU A 237 0.88 -11.73 20.71
C LEU A 237 1.50 -11.72 22.11
N TYR A 238 0.95 -10.94 23.04
CA TYR A 238 1.42 -10.82 24.39
C TYR A 238 0.30 -11.14 25.41
N PRO A 239 -0.06 -12.42 25.58
CA PRO A 239 -1.14 -12.82 26.48
C PRO A 239 -0.90 -12.32 27.93
N GLY A 240 -1.93 -11.74 28.51
CA GLY A 240 -1.89 -11.18 29.87
C GLY A 240 -1.44 -9.72 29.94
N LYS A 241 -1.01 -9.10 28.84
CA LYS A 241 -0.74 -7.67 28.75
C LYS A 241 -1.92 -6.95 28.09
N ARG A 242 -2.07 -5.66 28.39
CA ARG A 242 -3.15 -4.82 27.84
C ARG A 242 -2.57 -3.62 27.10
N VAL A 243 -3.18 -3.26 26.01
CA VAL A 243 -2.93 -1.98 25.34
C VAL A 243 -3.70 -0.89 26.08
N VAL A 244 -2.97 0.03 26.71
CA VAL A 244 -3.53 1.16 27.45
C VAL A 244 -3.57 2.44 26.65
N ARG A 245 -2.78 2.54 25.57
CA ARG A 245 -2.81 3.63 24.58
C ARG A 245 -2.53 3.07 23.20
N ALA A 246 -3.26 3.58 22.21
CA ALA A 246 -3.00 3.35 20.78
C ALA A 246 -3.11 4.70 20.08
N GLU A 247 -2.03 5.16 19.50
CA GLU A 247 -1.81 6.53 19.08
C GLU A 247 -1.29 6.62 17.65
N LEU A 248 -1.75 7.63 16.91
CA LEU A 248 -1.11 8.10 15.68
C LEU A 248 -0.30 9.35 16.00
N HIS A 249 0.99 9.32 15.70
CA HIS A 249 1.87 10.46 15.84
C HIS A 249 2.05 11.15 14.48
N PHE A 250 1.48 12.34 14.32
CA PHE A 250 1.60 13.14 13.10
C PHE A 250 2.88 13.96 13.12
N LEU A 251 3.86 13.53 12.34
CA LEU A 251 5.22 14.07 12.38
C LEU A 251 5.36 15.45 11.74
N GLN A 252 4.38 15.87 10.94
CA GLN A 252 4.38 17.18 10.33
C GLN A 252 4.20 18.32 11.34
N ASN A 253 3.38 18.13 12.34
CA ASN A 253 3.03 19.14 13.35
C ASN A 253 3.14 18.67 14.79
N MET A 254 3.69 17.48 15.03
CA MET A 254 3.87 16.86 16.34
C MET A 254 2.56 16.70 17.11
N SER A 255 1.44 16.51 16.42
CA SER A 255 0.17 16.21 17.07
C SER A 255 -0.03 14.72 17.26
N VAL A 256 -0.94 14.36 18.16
CA VAL A 256 -1.30 12.98 18.49
C VAL A 256 -2.81 12.83 18.33
N TRP A 257 -3.21 11.77 17.65
CA TRP A 257 -4.58 11.28 17.69
C TRP A 257 -4.62 9.94 18.41
N GLN A 258 -5.46 9.83 19.42
CA GLN A 258 -5.56 8.63 20.24
C GLN A 258 -6.86 7.88 19.96
N LEU A 259 -6.77 6.55 19.81
CA LEU A 259 -7.93 5.69 19.68
C LEU A 259 -8.75 5.66 20.98
N PRO A 260 -10.06 5.95 20.93
CA PRO A 260 -10.95 5.66 22.05
C PRO A 260 -11.07 4.13 22.28
N LEU A 261 -10.46 3.63 23.36
CA LEU A 261 -10.35 2.18 23.62
C LEU A 261 -11.65 1.52 24.09
N ASP A 262 -12.65 2.32 24.45
CA ASP A 262 -13.98 1.91 24.91
C ASP A 262 -14.97 1.60 23.77
N LYS A 263 -14.60 1.89 22.54
CA LYS A 263 -15.44 1.68 21.35
C LYS A 263 -15.10 0.38 20.62
N SER A 264 -16.13 -0.17 19.97
CA SER A 264 -16.06 -1.47 19.29
C SER A 264 -15.51 -1.41 17.86
N TYR A 265 -14.52 -0.54 17.58
CA TYR A 265 -13.94 -0.38 16.24
C TYR A 265 -13.37 -1.68 15.64
N LEU A 266 -12.93 -2.61 16.49
CA LEU A 266 -12.50 -3.92 16.02
C LEU A 266 -13.66 -4.69 15.40
N GLN A 267 -14.82 -4.69 16.06
CA GLN A 267 -16.00 -5.39 15.54
C GLN A 267 -16.46 -4.79 14.21
N GLU A 268 -16.49 -3.46 14.13
CA GLU A 268 -16.83 -2.74 12.89
C GLU A 268 -15.83 -3.05 11.75
N ALA A 269 -14.53 -3.15 12.07
CA ALA A 269 -13.51 -3.53 11.09
C ALA A 269 -13.68 -4.97 10.59
N VAL A 270 -14.05 -5.89 11.49
CA VAL A 270 -14.34 -7.29 11.14
C VAL A 270 -15.57 -7.38 10.25
N GLU A 271 -16.66 -6.70 10.59
CA GLU A 271 -17.89 -6.64 9.78
C GLU A 271 -17.61 -6.09 8.38
N LEU A 272 -16.72 -5.07 8.28
CA LEU A 272 -16.27 -4.54 7.00
C LEU A 272 -15.48 -5.58 6.19
N CYS A 273 -14.59 -6.36 6.83
CA CYS A 273 -13.88 -7.46 6.17
C CYS A 273 -14.85 -8.54 5.65
N GLU A 274 -15.89 -8.87 6.42
CA GLU A 274 -16.94 -9.80 6.01
C GLU A 274 -17.72 -9.27 4.81
N GLU A 275 -18.12 -8.00 4.84
CA GLU A 275 -18.77 -7.34 3.71
C GLU A 275 -17.91 -7.43 2.44
N ILE A 276 -16.63 -7.07 2.53
CA ILE A 276 -15.73 -7.08 1.39
C ILE A 276 -15.52 -8.49 0.85
N SER A 277 -15.34 -9.49 1.72
CA SER A 277 -15.11 -10.87 1.31
C SER A 277 -16.31 -11.48 0.57
N GLY A 278 -17.51 -11.00 0.86
CA GLY A 278 -18.76 -11.41 0.20
C GLY A 278 -18.98 -10.79 -1.18
N LYS A 279 -18.20 -9.76 -1.56
CA LYS A 279 -18.30 -9.10 -2.87
C LYS A 279 -17.56 -9.88 -3.95
N GLY A 280 -18.11 -9.96 -5.16
CA GLY A 280 -17.56 -10.76 -6.24
C GLY A 280 -17.29 -9.98 -7.52
N GLU A 281 -18.20 -9.12 -7.92
CA GLU A 281 -18.17 -8.49 -9.23
C GLU A 281 -17.79 -7.00 -9.14
N GLU A 282 -17.33 -6.46 -10.25
CA GLU A 282 -16.94 -5.03 -10.34
C GLU A 282 -18.07 -4.09 -9.90
N ASP A 283 -19.32 -4.41 -10.22
CA ASP A 283 -20.48 -3.57 -9.90
C ASP A 283 -20.81 -3.54 -8.40
N ASP A 284 -20.29 -4.48 -7.61
CA ASP A 284 -20.39 -4.48 -6.15
C ASP A 284 -19.52 -3.38 -5.50
N PHE A 285 -18.59 -2.80 -6.25
CA PHE A 285 -17.63 -1.81 -5.75
C PHE A 285 -17.94 -0.43 -6.33
N ALA A 286 -18.66 0.39 -5.58
CA ALA A 286 -19.05 1.73 -6.00
C ALA A 286 -17.86 2.70 -6.08
N CYS A 287 -17.89 3.62 -7.05
CA CYS A 287 -16.98 4.77 -7.05
C CYS A 287 -17.52 5.85 -6.12
N SER A 288 -16.63 6.45 -5.30
CA SER A 288 -17.01 7.56 -4.40
C SER A 288 -17.32 8.86 -5.15
N CYS A 289 -16.85 9.01 -6.42
CA CYS A 289 -17.10 10.16 -7.28
C CYS A 289 -16.92 11.52 -6.57
N ASN A 290 -15.79 11.68 -5.90
CA ASN A 290 -15.42 12.87 -5.16
C ASN A 290 -14.23 13.60 -5.80
N GLU A 291 -13.79 14.70 -5.20
CA GLU A 291 -12.65 15.50 -5.68
C GLU A 291 -11.34 14.68 -5.83
N SER A 292 -11.17 13.64 -5.02
CA SER A 292 -10.00 12.75 -5.10
C SER A 292 -9.93 11.97 -6.42
N CYS A 293 -11.02 11.87 -7.17
CA CYS A 293 -11.02 11.22 -8.49
C CYS A 293 -10.10 11.92 -9.49
N ALA A 294 -9.84 13.22 -9.32
CA ALA A 294 -8.90 13.97 -10.16
C ALA A 294 -7.47 13.46 -10.05
N TYR A 295 -7.12 12.88 -8.92
CA TYR A 295 -5.78 12.37 -8.60
C TYR A 295 -5.74 10.83 -8.48
N CYS A 296 -6.82 10.15 -8.84
CA CYS A 296 -6.91 8.71 -8.73
C CYS A 296 -6.06 8.02 -9.82
N HIS A 297 -5.14 7.16 -9.42
CA HIS A 297 -4.27 6.40 -10.32
C HIS A 297 -5.07 5.49 -11.29
N TYR A 298 -6.28 5.12 -10.92
CA TYR A 298 -7.18 4.25 -11.70
C TYR A 298 -8.29 5.02 -12.43
N ALA A 299 -8.21 6.36 -12.50
CA ALA A 299 -9.23 7.18 -13.14
C ALA A 299 -9.49 6.80 -14.61
N TYR A 300 -8.46 6.29 -15.31
CA TYR A 300 -8.55 5.85 -16.70
C TYR A 300 -9.36 4.56 -16.90
N LEU A 301 -9.52 3.76 -15.86
CA LEU A 301 -10.35 2.54 -15.84
C LEU A 301 -11.75 2.80 -15.30
N CYS A 302 -11.96 3.89 -14.58
CA CYS A 302 -13.20 4.13 -13.88
C CYS A 302 -14.32 4.57 -14.82
N PRO A 303 -15.41 3.79 -14.99
CA PRO A 303 -16.48 4.10 -15.95
C PRO A 303 -17.21 5.41 -15.65
N GLN A 304 -17.13 5.92 -14.42
CA GLN A 304 -17.87 7.11 -14.00
C GLN A 304 -17.16 8.42 -14.34
N LYS A 305 -15.84 8.42 -14.56
CA LYS A 305 -15.12 9.58 -15.06
C LYS A 305 -15.42 9.87 -16.55
N ASN A 306 -15.87 8.86 -17.30
CA ASN A 306 -16.15 8.97 -18.72
C ASN A 306 -17.60 9.37 -19.03
N LYS A 307 -18.38 9.79 -18.02
CA LYS A 307 -19.78 10.22 -18.16
C LYS A 307 -20.00 11.74 -18.07
N GLU A 308 -18.91 12.54 -17.99
CA GLU A 308 -18.95 14.00 -18.09
C GLU A 308 -18.56 14.51 -19.47
#